data_2d52127c369ff04fa8ff092b62940225
#
_entry.id   2d52127c369ff04fa8ff092b62940225
#
_cell.length_a   1.000
_cell.length_b   1.000
_cell.length_c   1.000
_cell.angle_alpha   90.00
_cell.angle_beta   90.00
_cell.angle_gamma   90.00
#
_symmetry.space_group_name_H-M   'P 1'
#
loop_
_entity.id
_entity.type
_entity.pdbx_description
1 polymer ?
#
loop_
_entity_poly.entity_id
_entity_poly.type
_entity_poly.pdbx_seq_one_letter_code
_entity_poly.pdbx_strand_id
1 'polypeptide(L)'
;MAQTNEPLLSVKGLKQYFPVSKKFTVRAVDNISFDIYPGETYGLVGESGSGKSTTGRSIIRLYDPTEGTILFNGEDISKKLTAKQEKMLRSDMQMVFQDPMASLNPHKKILDTIAMGLDAHNPHMDQNERVERVSKMMEMVGLNPAYMNRYPNQFSGGQRQRIGLGRALIM
;
A
#
# COMPACT_ATOMS: atom_id res chain seq x y z
N MET A 1 15.90 -23.36 2.14
CA MET A 1 15.02 -22.57 3.02
C MET A 1 13.74 -23.36 3.12
N ALA A 2 13.34 -23.78 4.31
CA ALA A 2 12.08 -24.48 4.51
C ALA A 2 10.93 -23.54 4.10
N GLN A 3 10.15 -23.93 3.12
CA GLN A 3 8.90 -23.25 2.83
C GLN A 3 8.02 -23.40 4.07
N THR A 4 7.79 -22.30 4.78
CA THR A 4 6.79 -22.24 5.83
C THR A 4 5.45 -22.52 5.17
N ASN A 5 4.78 -23.60 5.58
CA ASN A 5 3.49 -24.04 5.02
C ASN A 5 2.34 -23.11 5.49
N GLU A 6 2.69 -21.98 6.09
CA GLU A 6 1.76 -20.97 6.61
C GLU A 6 1.61 -19.80 5.64
N PRO A 7 0.38 -19.36 5.37
CA PRO A 7 0.14 -18.22 4.50
C PRO A 7 0.70 -16.93 5.11
N LEU A 8 1.32 -16.10 4.26
CA LEU A 8 1.71 -14.74 4.61
C LEU A 8 0.49 -13.87 4.90
N LEU A 9 -0.54 -14.02 4.08
CA LEU A 9 -1.84 -13.37 4.24
C LEU A 9 -2.95 -14.39 4.12
N SER A 10 -3.84 -14.46 5.11
CA SER A 10 -5.05 -15.29 5.08
C SER A 10 -6.28 -14.41 5.26
N VAL A 11 -7.19 -14.46 4.30
CA VAL A 11 -8.46 -13.72 4.32
C VAL A 11 -9.59 -14.73 4.38
N LYS A 12 -10.48 -14.62 5.37
CA LYS A 12 -11.60 -15.55 5.57
C LYS A 12 -12.91 -14.80 5.78
N GLY A 13 -13.87 -15.04 4.89
CA GLY A 13 -15.22 -14.50 4.98
C GLY A 13 -15.26 -12.97 4.96
N LEU A 14 -14.32 -12.31 4.28
CA LEU A 14 -14.21 -10.84 4.26
C LEU A 14 -15.47 -10.23 3.65
N LYS A 15 -16.07 -9.30 4.41
CA LYS A 15 -17.16 -8.45 3.95
C LYS A 15 -16.78 -6.97 4.16
N GLN A 16 -17.06 -6.16 3.15
CA GLN A 16 -16.93 -4.71 3.22
C GLN A 16 -18.18 -4.04 2.70
N TYR A 17 -18.96 -3.48 3.62
CA TYR A 17 -20.23 -2.83 3.35
C TYR A 17 -20.14 -1.35 3.66
N PHE A 18 -20.71 -0.52 2.80
CA PHE A 18 -20.78 0.92 2.97
C PHE A 18 -22.23 1.36 3.11
N PRO A 19 -22.68 1.81 4.29
CA PRO A 19 -24.01 2.39 4.47
C PRO A 19 -24.07 3.72 3.73
N VAL A 20 -24.94 3.82 2.73
CA VAL A 20 -25.19 5.05 1.96
C VAL A 20 -26.35 5.83 2.54
N SER A 21 -27.38 5.13 3.05
CA SER A 21 -28.52 5.73 3.74
C SER A 21 -29.08 4.75 4.79
N LYS A 22 -30.08 5.19 5.58
CA LYS A 22 -30.76 4.32 6.56
C LYS A 22 -31.38 3.05 5.95
N LYS A 23 -31.66 3.07 4.63
CA LYS A 23 -32.33 1.94 3.92
C LYS A 23 -31.45 1.29 2.86
N PHE A 24 -30.27 1.82 2.58
CA PHE A 24 -29.43 1.33 1.48
C PHE A 24 -27.98 1.19 1.89
N THR A 25 -27.44 -0.02 1.70
CA THR A 25 -26.05 -0.39 1.98
C THR A 25 -25.44 -1.01 0.73
N VAL A 26 -24.30 -0.47 0.28
CA VAL A 26 -23.54 -1.06 -0.81
C VAL A 26 -22.68 -2.20 -0.24
N ARG A 27 -22.88 -3.41 -0.72
CA ARG A 27 -22.05 -4.59 -0.42
C ARG A 27 -20.92 -4.65 -1.44
N ALA A 28 -19.83 -3.93 -1.18
CA ALA A 28 -18.73 -3.83 -2.13
C ALA A 28 -17.86 -5.09 -2.18
N VAL A 29 -17.75 -5.80 -1.07
CA VAL A 29 -17.12 -7.12 -0.95
C VAL A 29 -18.04 -7.97 -0.09
N ASP A 30 -18.37 -9.17 -0.54
CA ASP A 30 -19.29 -10.05 0.18
C ASP A 30 -18.75 -11.47 0.25
N ASN A 31 -18.28 -11.88 1.44
CA ASN A 31 -17.89 -13.24 1.81
C ASN A 31 -16.77 -13.84 0.93
N ILE A 32 -15.66 -13.13 0.74
CA ILE A 32 -14.51 -13.66 0.01
C ILE A 32 -13.47 -14.28 0.95
N SER A 33 -12.81 -15.35 0.48
CA SER A 33 -11.75 -16.05 1.22
C SER A 33 -10.65 -16.48 0.27
N PHE A 34 -9.40 -16.27 0.67
CA PHE A 34 -8.20 -16.72 -0.04
C PHE A 34 -6.97 -16.61 0.85
N ASP A 35 -5.92 -17.32 0.48
CA ASP A 35 -4.61 -17.27 1.12
C ASP A 35 -3.56 -16.86 0.12
N ILE A 36 -2.51 -16.13 0.58
CA ILE A 36 -1.33 -15.76 -0.20
C ILE A 36 -0.10 -16.23 0.57
N TYR A 37 0.78 -16.97 -0.10
CA TYR A 37 1.99 -17.51 0.50
C TYR A 37 3.22 -16.63 0.24
N PRO A 38 4.29 -16.75 1.06
CA PRO A 38 5.52 -16.00 0.83
C PRO A 38 6.10 -16.25 -0.57
N GLY A 39 6.43 -15.17 -1.30
CA GLY A 39 6.96 -15.25 -2.66
C GLY A 39 5.92 -15.50 -3.76
N GLU A 40 4.65 -15.64 -3.41
CA GLU A 40 3.56 -15.83 -4.36
C GLU A 40 3.11 -14.51 -5.01
N THR A 41 2.71 -14.58 -6.28
CA THR A 41 1.98 -13.51 -6.96
C THR A 41 0.52 -13.93 -7.12
N TYR A 42 -0.38 -13.26 -6.40
CA TYR A 42 -1.81 -13.55 -6.42
C TYR A 42 -2.56 -12.55 -7.32
N GLY A 43 -3.30 -13.04 -8.29
CA GLY A 43 -4.10 -12.24 -9.22
C GLY A 43 -5.58 -12.16 -8.81
N LEU A 44 -6.07 -10.96 -8.51
CA LEU A 44 -7.50 -10.69 -8.28
C LEU A 44 -8.13 -10.11 -9.54
N VAL A 45 -8.97 -10.89 -10.23
CA VAL A 45 -9.56 -10.55 -11.52
C VAL A 45 -11.07 -10.35 -11.39
N GLY A 46 -11.63 -9.49 -12.23
CA GLY A 46 -13.08 -9.23 -12.28
C GLY A 46 -13.39 -7.95 -13.05
N GLU A 47 -14.66 -7.69 -13.31
CA GLU A 47 -15.14 -6.51 -14.02
C GLU A 47 -14.92 -5.20 -13.24
N SER A 48 -15.06 -4.05 -13.90
CA SER A 48 -15.06 -2.76 -13.20
C SER A 48 -16.20 -2.70 -12.19
N GLY A 49 -15.91 -2.22 -10.97
CA GLY A 49 -16.90 -2.18 -9.88
C GLY A 49 -17.09 -3.49 -9.11
N SER A 50 -16.40 -4.59 -9.46
CA SER A 50 -16.54 -5.88 -8.75
C SER A 50 -15.89 -5.95 -7.36
N GLY A 51 -15.41 -4.84 -6.80
CA GLY A 51 -14.87 -4.78 -5.44
C GLY A 51 -13.36 -5.03 -5.30
N LYS A 52 -12.60 -5.26 -6.38
CA LYS A 52 -11.14 -5.54 -6.34
C LYS A 52 -10.35 -4.52 -5.54
N SER A 53 -10.51 -3.24 -5.87
CA SER A 53 -9.81 -2.15 -5.17
C SER A 53 -10.27 -2.02 -3.72
N THR A 54 -11.54 -2.29 -3.45
CA THR A 54 -12.10 -2.30 -2.08
C THR A 54 -11.49 -3.43 -1.27
N THR A 55 -11.36 -4.63 -1.85
CA THR A 55 -10.68 -5.78 -1.22
C THR A 55 -9.27 -5.42 -0.81
N GLY A 56 -8.44 -4.90 -1.73
CA GLY A 56 -7.07 -4.50 -1.41
C GLY A 56 -7.00 -3.43 -0.31
N ARG A 57 -7.89 -2.42 -0.37
CA ARG A 57 -7.94 -1.35 0.66
C ARG A 57 -8.41 -1.87 2.02
N SER A 58 -9.29 -2.86 2.06
CA SER A 58 -9.71 -3.50 3.32
C SER A 58 -8.58 -4.34 3.92
N ILE A 59 -7.79 -5.04 3.09
CA ILE A 59 -6.65 -5.87 3.54
C ILE A 59 -5.58 -5.00 4.17
N ILE A 60 -5.19 -3.88 3.54
CA ILE A 60 -4.18 -2.96 4.10
C ILE A 60 -4.76 -2.03 5.17
N ARG A 61 -6.02 -2.25 5.59
CA ARG A 61 -6.71 -1.51 6.65
C ARG A 61 -6.85 0.00 6.39
N LEU A 62 -7.05 0.39 5.12
CA LEU A 62 -7.61 1.72 4.77
C LEU A 62 -9.11 1.78 5.02
N TYR A 63 -9.80 0.65 4.97
CA TYR A 63 -11.17 0.47 5.41
C TYR A 63 -11.20 -0.58 6.51
N ASP A 64 -11.95 -0.32 7.57
CA ASP A 64 -12.22 -1.33 8.59
C ASP A 64 -13.19 -2.36 8.02
N PRO A 65 -12.85 -3.66 8.01
CA PRO A 65 -13.74 -4.71 7.53
C PRO A 65 -15.07 -4.71 8.30
N THR A 66 -16.17 -4.93 7.59
CA THR A 66 -17.48 -5.08 8.23
C THR A 66 -17.56 -6.40 8.98
N GLU A 67 -17.08 -7.48 8.35
CA GLU A 67 -17.00 -8.82 8.93
C GLU A 67 -15.84 -9.59 8.29
N GLY A 68 -15.52 -10.74 8.85
CA GLY A 68 -14.48 -11.65 8.39
C GLY A 68 -13.19 -11.52 9.18
N THR A 69 -12.22 -12.35 8.83
CA THR A 69 -10.91 -12.40 9.49
C THR A 69 -9.81 -12.15 8.46
N ILE A 70 -8.84 -11.31 8.82
CA ILE A 70 -7.63 -11.06 8.05
C ILE A 70 -6.45 -11.36 8.96
N LEU A 71 -5.65 -12.38 8.61
CA LEU A 71 -4.40 -12.70 9.29
C LEU A 71 -3.24 -12.27 8.40
N PHE A 72 -2.30 -11.53 8.96
CA PHE A 72 -1.04 -11.16 8.30
C PHE A 72 0.14 -11.59 9.18
N ASN A 73 1.03 -12.40 8.62
CA ASN A 73 2.12 -13.05 9.39
C ASN A 73 1.58 -13.78 10.65
N GLY A 74 0.39 -14.41 10.56
CA GLY A 74 -0.26 -15.08 11.68
C GLY A 74 -0.96 -14.16 12.69
N GLU A 75 -0.80 -12.84 12.60
CA GLU A 75 -1.49 -11.88 13.47
C GLU A 75 -2.87 -11.48 12.92
N ASP A 76 -3.91 -11.52 13.76
CA ASP A 76 -5.25 -11.04 13.40
C ASP A 76 -5.27 -9.51 13.33
N ILE A 77 -5.45 -9.00 12.13
CA ILE A 77 -5.55 -7.57 11.83
C ILE A 77 -6.97 -7.13 11.45
N SER A 78 -7.98 -7.99 11.59
CA SER A 78 -9.37 -7.68 11.22
C SER A 78 -10.09 -6.77 12.22
N LYS A 79 -9.65 -6.73 13.47
CA LYS A 79 -10.22 -5.94 14.57
C LYS A 79 -9.55 -4.57 14.70
N LYS A 80 -9.95 -3.80 15.71
CA LYS A 80 -9.28 -2.54 16.03
C LYS A 80 -7.79 -2.77 16.24
N LEU A 81 -6.98 -2.12 15.41
CA LEU A 81 -5.53 -2.26 15.44
C LEU A 81 -4.94 -1.63 16.69
N THR A 82 -3.93 -2.27 17.25
CA THR A 82 -3.03 -1.65 18.22
C THR A 82 -2.03 -0.74 17.50
N ALA A 83 -1.45 0.23 18.22
CA ALA A 83 -0.41 1.11 17.65
C ALA A 83 0.79 0.32 17.08
N LYS A 84 1.14 -0.82 17.69
CA LYS A 84 2.19 -1.74 17.20
C LYS A 84 1.81 -2.35 15.85
N GLN A 85 0.58 -2.86 15.72
CA GLN A 85 0.07 -3.45 14.49
C GLN A 85 -0.05 -2.39 13.37
N GLU A 86 -0.52 -1.18 13.69
CA GLU A 86 -0.56 -0.09 12.71
C GLU A 86 0.85 0.23 12.18
N LYS A 87 1.85 0.33 13.05
CA LYS A 87 3.23 0.59 12.64
C LYS A 87 3.77 -0.53 11.76
N MET A 88 3.56 -1.80 12.15
CA MET A 88 3.95 -2.98 11.36
C MET A 88 3.29 -2.98 9.98
N LEU A 89 1.96 -2.80 9.91
CA LEU A 89 1.24 -2.80 8.64
C LEU A 89 1.73 -1.70 7.68
N ARG A 90 2.02 -0.50 8.20
CA ARG A 90 2.52 0.62 7.38
C ARG A 90 3.96 0.41 6.89
N SER A 91 4.75 -0.44 7.56
CA SER A 91 6.07 -0.88 7.09
C SER A 91 5.97 -2.00 6.07
N ASP A 92 5.21 -3.04 6.40
CA ASP A 92 5.32 -4.36 5.77
C ASP A 92 4.30 -4.54 4.63
N MET A 93 3.21 -3.74 4.62
CA MET A 93 2.24 -3.72 3.53
C MET A 93 2.23 -2.37 2.82
N GLN A 94 2.49 -2.37 1.54
CA GLN A 94 2.48 -1.17 0.72
C GLN A 94 1.48 -1.28 -0.43
N MET A 95 0.92 -0.15 -0.84
CA MET A 95 -0.01 -0.07 -1.96
C MET A 95 0.50 0.90 -3.01
N VAL A 96 0.53 0.43 -4.26
CA VAL A 96 0.73 1.28 -5.43
C VAL A 96 -0.64 1.56 -6.05
N PHE A 97 -1.02 2.83 -6.14
CA PHE A 97 -2.30 3.23 -6.70
C PHE A 97 -2.28 3.22 -8.23
N GLN A 98 -3.40 2.86 -8.82
CA GLN A 98 -3.56 2.78 -10.28
C GLN A 98 -3.38 4.14 -10.96
N ASP A 99 -3.86 5.24 -10.33
CA ASP A 99 -3.68 6.59 -10.83
C ASP A 99 -2.54 7.30 -10.10
N PRO A 100 -1.37 7.43 -10.75
CA PRO A 100 -0.23 8.13 -10.16
C PRO A 100 -0.47 9.63 -10.02
N MET A 101 -1.34 10.23 -10.87
CA MET A 101 -1.62 11.67 -10.80
C MET A 101 -2.37 12.02 -9.53
N ALA A 102 -3.41 11.27 -9.21
CA ALA A 102 -4.20 11.47 -7.99
C ALA A 102 -3.41 11.11 -6.70
N SER A 103 -2.35 10.29 -6.83
CA SER A 103 -1.60 9.80 -5.67
C SER A 103 -0.39 10.66 -5.29
N LEU A 104 0.08 11.56 -6.17
CA LEU A 104 1.25 12.42 -5.94
C LEU A 104 0.82 13.85 -5.65
N ASN A 105 1.35 14.44 -4.58
CA ASN A 105 1.14 15.86 -4.28
C ASN A 105 1.94 16.72 -5.27
N PRO A 106 1.30 17.54 -6.12
CA PRO A 106 1.98 18.33 -7.15
C PRO A 106 2.91 19.42 -6.59
N HIS A 107 2.73 19.80 -5.33
CA HIS A 107 3.51 20.83 -4.65
C HIS A 107 4.69 20.29 -3.82
N LYS A 108 4.89 18.97 -3.78
CA LYS A 108 6.05 18.34 -3.12
C LYS A 108 7.10 17.93 -4.16
N LYS A 109 8.37 18.13 -3.81
CA LYS A 109 9.49 17.60 -4.61
C LYS A 109 9.48 16.08 -4.61
N ILE A 110 10.14 15.48 -5.60
CA ILE A 110 10.24 14.02 -5.71
C ILE A 110 10.97 13.43 -4.51
N LEU A 111 12.03 14.08 -4.04
CA LEU A 111 12.73 13.71 -2.80
C LEU A 111 11.74 13.54 -1.63
N ASP A 112 10.91 14.55 -1.37
CA ASP A 112 9.97 14.54 -0.25
C ASP A 112 8.80 13.59 -0.48
N THR A 113 8.46 13.35 -1.73
CA THR A 113 7.39 12.42 -2.11
C THR A 113 7.82 10.98 -1.88
N ILE A 114 9.03 10.60 -2.29
CA ILE A 114 9.56 9.25 -2.10
C ILE A 114 9.89 9.03 -0.62
N ALA A 115 10.53 9.98 0.05
CA ALA A 115 10.93 9.86 1.45
C ALA A 115 9.76 9.85 2.46
N MET A 116 8.51 10.09 2.03
CA MET A 116 7.37 10.27 2.93
C MET A 116 7.21 9.13 3.95
N GLY A 117 7.42 7.88 3.53
CA GLY A 117 7.38 6.72 4.43
C GLY A 117 8.53 6.75 5.44
N LEU A 118 9.75 6.99 4.97
CA LEU A 118 10.93 7.11 5.83
C LEU A 118 10.76 8.20 6.90
N ASP A 119 10.29 9.39 6.49
CA ASP A 119 10.07 10.53 7.37
C ASP A 119 9.05 10.21 8.47
N ALA A 120 8.00 9.46 8.13
CA ALA A 120 6.96 9.05 9.08
C ALA A 120 7.46 8.01 10.10
N HIS A 121 8.32 7.08 9.68
CA HIS A 121 8.84 6.01 10.54
C HIS A 121 10.13 6.39 11.27
N ASN A 122 10.93 7.29 10.71
CA ASN A 122 12.21 7.74 11.25
C ASN A 122 12.29 9.29 11.24
N PRO A 123 11.53 10.00 12.06
CA PRO A 123 11.44 11.46 12.04
C PRO A 123 12.77 12.18 12.37
N HIS A 124 13.75 11.45 12.90
CA HIS A 124 15.08 11.97 13.24
C HIS A 124 16.18 11.46 12.30
N MET A 125 15.82 10.94 11.11
CA MET A 125 16.80 10.47 10.13
C MET A 125 17.69 11.63 9.68
N ASP A 126 19.00 11.37 9.56
CA ASP A 126 19.95 12.35 9.01
C ASP A 126 19.59 12.69 7.56
N GLN A 127 19.76 13.97 7.20
CA GLN A 127 19.40 14.47 5.88
C GLN A 127 20.25 13.84 4.77
N ASN A 128 21.52 13.54 5.02
CA ASN A 128 22.38 12.89 4.03
C ASN A 128 21.94 11.43 3.81
N GLU A 129 21.63 10.70 4.89
CA GLU A 129 21.08 9.34 4.80
C GLU A 129 19.74 9.34 4.04
N ARG A 130 18.87 10.30 4.32
CA ARG A 130 17.59 10.47 3.63
C ARG A 130 17.77 10.65 2.12
N VAL A 131 18.67 11.54 1.73
CA VAL A 131 19.00 11.81 0.31
C VAL A 131 19.61 10.58 -0.34
N GLU A 132 20.52 9.88 0.32
CA GLU A 132 21.17 8.68 -0.19
C GLU A 132 20.16 7.54 -0.43
N ARG A 133 19.26 7.29 0.53
CA ARG A 133 18.20 6.28 0.38
C ARG A 133 17.27 6.59 -0.78
N VAL A 134 16.84 7.85 -0.92
CA VAL A 134 15.99 8.28 -2.04
C VAL A 134 16.73 8.16 -3.37
N SER A 135 18.01 8.53 -3.42
CA SER A 135 18.86 8.39 -4.63
C SER A 135 18.90 6.94 -5.10
N LYS A 136 19.25 6.01 -4.19
CA LYS A 136 19.27 4.56 -4.49
C LYS A 136 17.90 4.04 -4.94
N MET A 137 16.83 4.48 -4.30
CA MET A 137 15.48 4.09 -4.68
C MET A 137 15.11 4.61 -6.07
N MET A 138 15.47 5.87 -6.40
CA MET A 138 15.24 6.42 -7.74
C MET A 138 15.96 5.60 -8.82
N GLU A 139 17.21 5.23 -8.59
CA GLU A 139 17.97 4.36 -9.50
C GLU A 139 17.30 3.00 -9.68
N MET A 140 16.87 2.38 -8.57
CA MET A 140 16.20 1.08 -8.57
C MET A 140 14.92 1.09 -9.42
N VAL A 141 14.16 2.18 -9.40
CA VAL A 141 12.94 2.31 -10.22
C VAL A 141 13.22 2.93 -11.61
N GLY A 142 14.48 3.09 -12.00
CA GLY A 142 14.90 3.60 -13.31
C GLY A 142 14.66 5.09 -13.52
N LEU A 143 14.81 5.88 -12.47
CA LEU A 143 14.77 7.35 -12.49
C LEU A 143 16.16 7.93 -12.21
N ASN A 144 16.50 9.02 -12.88
CA ASN A 144 17.76 9.71 -12.62
C ASN A 144 17.69 10.49 -11.28
N PRO A 145 18.59 10.23 -10.30
CA PRO A 145 18.63 10.92 -9.01
C PRO A 145 18.80 12.44 -9.13
N ALA A 146 19.44 12.94 -10.20
CA ALA A 146 19.58 14.38 -10.43
C ALA A 146 18.23 15.12 -10.49
N TYR A 147 17.13 14.39 -10.70
CA TYR A 147 15.79 14.95 -10.78
C TYR A 147 15.03 14.95 -9.43
N MET A 148 15.65 14.56 -8.33
CA MET A 148 15.01 14.50 -7.01
C MET A 148 14.41 15.84 -6.54
N ASN A 149 14.98 16.96 -7.01
CA ASN A 149 14.49 18.31 -6.67
C ASN A 149 13.39 18.82 -7.59
N ARG A 150 12.96 18.04 -8.59
CA ARG A 150 11.85 18.39 -9.49
C ARG A 150 10.50 18.08 -8.84
N TYR A 151 9.45 18.61 -9.46
CA TYR A 151 8.04 18.40 -9.07
C TYR A 151 7.38 17.38 -10.00
N PRO A 152 6.30 16.69 -9.55
CA PRO A 152 5.63 15.64 -10.34
C PRO A 152 5.17 16.08 -11.74
N ASN A 153 4.76 17.34 -11.92
CA ASN A 153 4.33 17.88 -13.22
C ASN A 153 5.45 17.94 -14.28
N GLN A 154 6.71 17.85 -13.87
CA GLN A 154 7.89 17.84 -14.74
C GLN A 154 8.27 16.43 -15.23
N PHE A 155 7.43 15.41 -14.97
CA PHE A 155 7.66 14.03 -15.31
C PHE A 155 6.55 13.48 -16.22
N SER A 156 6.91 12.53 -17.09
CA SER A 156 5.94 11.78 -17.92
C SER A 156 5.04 10.89 -17.04
N GLY A 157 3.92 10.42 -17.61
CA GLY A 157 3.01 9.51 -16.90
C GLY A 157 3.72 8.25 -16.36
N GLY A 158 4.54 7.61 -17.20
CA GLY A 158 5.31 6.43 -16.78
C GLY A 158 6.37 6.74 -15.72
N GLN A 159 7.01 7.90 -15.76
CA GLN A 159 7.94 8.33 -14.71
C GLN A 159 7.20 8.58 -13.38
N ARG A 160 6.00 9.17 -13.42
CA ARG A 160 5.16 9.35 -12.21
C ARG A 160 4.72 8.02 -11.60
N GLN A 161 4.44 7.00 -12.41
CA GLN A 161 4.20 5.63 -11.90
C GLN A 161 5.42 5.09 -11.17
N ARG A 162 6.63 5.27 -11.72
CA ARG A 162 7.89 4.85 -11.07
C ARG A 162 8.15 5.62 -9.76
N ILE A 163 7.80 6.91 -9.69
CA ILE A 163 7.86 7.68 -8.44
C ILE A 163 6.92 7.07 -7.40
N GLY A 164 5.68 6.74 -7.78
CA GLY A 164 4.71 6.06 -6.91
C GLY A 164 5.20 4.69 -6.42
N LEU A 165 5.86 3.93 -7.30
CA LEU A 165 6.52 2.66 -6.94
C LEU A 165 7.68 2.90 -5.96
N GLY A 166 8.56 3.85 -6.23
CA GLY A 166 9.67 4.20 -5.33
C GLY A 166 9.18 4.63 -3.94
N ARG A 167 8.08 5.41 -3.87
CA ARG A 167 7.45 5.78 -2.60
C ARG A 167 6.95 4.57 -1.81
N ALA A 168 6.45 3.55 -2.48
CA ALA A 168 5.96 2.34 -1.82
C ALA A 168 7.10 1.41 -1.36
N LEU A 169 8.20 1.34 -2.12
CA LEU A 169 9.29 0.38 -1.88
C LEU A 169 10.41 0.89 -0.97
N ILE A 170 10.41 2.17 -0.60
CA ILE A 170 11.50 2.79 0.16
C ILE A 170 11.56 2.35 1.63
N MET A 171 10.53 1.67 2.13
CA MET A 171 10.37 1.23 3.53
C MET A 171 11.21 -0.02 3.87
#